data_5a14f8b185b60d90054291e53c195b41
#
_entry.id   5a14f8b185b60d90054291e53c195b41
#
_cell.length_a   1.000
_cell.length_b   1.000
_cell.length_c   1.000
_cell.angle_alpha   90.00
_cell.angle_beta   90.00
_cell.angle_gamma   90.00
#
_symmetry.space_group_name_H-M   'P 1'
#
loop_
_entity.id
_entity.type
_entity.pdbx_description
1 polymer ?
#
loop_
_entity_poly.entity_id
_entity_poly.type
_entity_poly.pdbx_seq_one_letter_code
_entity_poly.pdbx_strand_id
1 'polypeptide(L)'
;VSTDADANLGTTAVREGFAFDEAALADWMRSHVDGFAGPMQVAQFKGGQSNPTYRLKTPGKSYVLRRKPPGALLKGAHAVEREAKVLVGLEQANFPVAHVYGLCTDNAVIGSWFYVMDMVEGRIFWDATVPGVSRSERAAIFDAMNAAMAQLHGVDYQAVGLGDYGRPGNYFERQIARWSRQYCDDTDAGRDPNMDRLIAWLPANIPANDDATTITHGDFRIDNMIFHPTQPRVLAVLDWELSTLGHPGADFAYNAMMYRMPPAIVAGLAGADIAALGIPGEADYCAAYCARTGRAAMPAYDFYMAFNFFRLAAIFHGIKGRVIRGTASSAQAKERVAVLPELMALAWQQAVKAGA
;
A
#
# COMPACT_ATOMS: atom_id res chain seq x y z
N VAL A 1 -7.45 -14.01 -22.13
CA VAL A 1 -7.88 -13.67 -20.77
C VAL A 1 -7.29 -12.31 -20.50
N SER A 2 -8.12 -11.23 -20.54
CA SER A 2 -7.71 -9.88 -20.12
C SER A 2 -7.36 -9.98 -18.64
N THR A 3 -6.11 -9.75 -18.29
CA THR A 3 -5.66 -9.77 -16.91
C THR A 3 -6.15 -8.51 -16.19
N ASP A 4 -6.40 -8.56 -14.87
CA ASP A 4 -6.75 -7.39 -14.03
C ASP A 4 -5.79 -6.20 -14.22
N ALA A 5 -4.58 -6.46 -14.68
CA ALA A 5 -3.59 -5.48 -15.08
C ALA A 5 -4.12 -4.50 -16.14
N ASP A 6 -4.76 -4.99 -17.22
CA ASP A 6 -5.26 -4.14 -18.32
C ASP A 6 -6.45 -3.27 -17.89
N ALA A 7 -7.25 -3.73 -16.92
CA ALA A 7 -8.39 -3.00 -16.40
C ALA A 7 -7.98 -1.76 -15.58
N ASN A 8 -6.82 -1.79 -14.92
CA ASN A 8 -6.31 -0.73 -14.06
C ASN A 8 -5.27 0.18 -14.75
N LEU A 9 -4.76 -0.21 -15.92
CA LEU A 9 -3.77 0.56 -16.67
C LEU A 9 -4.39 1.72 -17.44
N GLY A 10 -3.65 2.83 -17.46
CA GLY A 10 -3.97 4.01 -18.27
C GLY A 10 -5.02 4.93 -17.66
N THR A 11 -5.50 5.83 -18.48
CA THR A 11 -6.47 6.87 -18.11
C THR A 11 -7.73 6.77 -18.96
N THR A 12 -8.82 7.33 -18.47
CA THR A 12 -10.10 7.50 -19.15
C THR A 12 -10.52 8.96 -19.06
N ALA A 13 -11.59 9.34 -19.76
CA ALA A 13 -12.26 10.61 -19.50
C ALA A 13 -12.68 10.68 -18.02
N VAL A 14 -12.76 11.89 -17.50
CA VAL A 14 -13.21 12.11 -16.12
C VAL A 14 -14.62 11.53 -15.95
N ARG A 15 -14.81 10.67 -14.97
CA ARG A 15 -16.08 10.00 -14.70
C ARG A 15 -17.12 10.99 -14.21
N GLU A 16 -18.38 10.72 -14.52
CA GLU A 16 -19.51 11.49 -13.99
C GLU A 16 -19.47 11.58 -12.46
N GLY A 17 -19.73 12.77 -11.89
CA GLY A 17 -19.62 13.03 -10.46
C GLY A 17 -18.21 13.29 -9.95
N PHE A 18 -17.17 13.12 -10.78
CA PHE A 18 -15.76 13.36 -10.42
C PHE A 18 -15.13 14.55 -11.15
N ALA A 19 -15.92 15.27 -11.96
CA ALA A 19 -15.50 16.51 -12.61
C ALA A 19 -15.27 17.64 -11.60
N PHE A 20 -14.46 18.60 -11.97
CA PHE A 20 -14.16 19.80 -11.20
C PHE A 20 -13.83 20.96 -12.14
N ASP A 21 -13.70 22.18 -11.62
CA ASP A 21 -13.32 23.35 -12.40
C ASP A 21 -11.84 23.28 -12.80
N GLU A 22 -11.58 22.93 -14.06
CA GLU A 22 -10.21 22.80 -14.61
C GLU A 22 -9.53 24.17 -14.76
N ALA A 23 -10.30 25.27 -14.95
CA ALA A 23 -9.74 26.60 -15.03
C ALA A 23 -9.26 27.09 -13.65
N ALA A 24 -10.07 26.88 -12.60
CA ALA A 24 -9.67 27.18 -11.23
C ALA A 24 -8.44 26.36 -10.79
N LEU A 25 -8.37 25.08 -11.18
CA LEU A 25 -7.18 24.27 -10.95
C LEU A 25 -5.95 24.85 -11.68
N ALA A 26 -6.09 25.22 -12.94
CA ALA A 26 -4.98 25.79 -13.71
C ALA A 26 -4.48 27.12 -13.11
N ASP A 27 -5.38 27.96 -12.59
CA ASP A 27 -5.02 29.20 -11.89
C ASP A 27 -4.26 28.92 -10.59
N TRP A 28 -4.73 27.95 -9.82
CA TRP A 28 -4.01 27.50 -8.62
C TRP A 28 -2.63 26.95 -8.97
N MET A 29 -2.52 26.12 -10.00
CA MET A 29 -1.23 25.57 -10.43
C MET A 29 -0.23 26.63 -10.89
N ARG A 30 -0.68 27.69 -11.57
CA ARG A 30 0.22 28.83 -11.96
C ARG A 30 0.86 29.50 -10.75
N SER A 31 0.19 29.51 -9.63
CA SER A 31 0.64 30.17 -8.41
C SER A 31 1.43 29.28 -7.45
N HIS A 32 1.35 27.94 -7.59
CA HIS A 32 1.86 26.99 -6.60
C HIS A 32 2.75 25.89 -7.19
N VAL A 33 2.82 25.76 -8.53
CA VAL A 33 3.61 24.71 -9.18
C VAL A 33 4.67 25.36 -10.06
N ASP A 34 5.90 25.32 -9.61
CA ASP A 34 7.02 25.90 -10.35
C ASP A 34 7.15 25.28 -11.76
N GLY A 35 7.26 26.15 -12.77
CA GLY A 35 7.38 25.74 -14.15
C GLY A 35 6.07 25.24 -14.79
N PHE A 36 4.93 25.38 -14.13
CA PHE A 36 3.64 25.06 -14.77
C PHE A 36 3.33 26.02 -15.91
N ALA A 37 3.11 25.46 -17.11
CA ALA A 37 2.68 26.19 -18.30
C ALA A 37 1.58 25.39 -19.03
N GLY A 38 0.42 26.04 -19.23
CA GLY A 38 -0.72 25.45 -19.93
C GLY A 38 -0.63 25.55 -21.45
N PRO A 39 -1.59 25.00 -22.22
CA PRO A 39 -2.87 24.45 -21.74
C PRO A 39 -2.72 23.10 -21.03
N MET A 40 -3.71 22.77 -20.18
CA MET A 40 -3.76 21.53 -19.42
C MET A 40 -4.91 20.66 -19.92
N GLN A 41 -4.66 19.36 -20.06
CA GLN A 41 -5.65 18.34 -20.33
C GLN A 41 -5.78 17.42 -19.13
N VAL A 42 -7.00 17.17 -18.66
CA VAL A 42 -7.30 16.33 -17.51
C VAL A 42 -7.82 14.98 -17.97
N ALA A 43 -7.25 13.90 -17.42
CA ALA A 43 -7.76 12.54 -17.61
C ALA A 43 -7.70 11.80 -16.27
N GLN A 44 -8.68 10.95 -15.98
CA GLN A 44 -8.76 10.21 -14.73
C GLN A 44 -8.07 8.84 -14.87
N PHE A 45 -7.23 8.44 -13.89
CA PHE A 45 -6.70 7.09 -13.86
C PHE A 45 -7.82 6.06 -13.62
N LYS A 46 -7.71 4.90 -14.25
CA LYS A 46 -8.66 3.79 -14.08
C LYS A 46 -8.53 3.16 -12.68
N GLY A 47 -7.29 3.03 -12.17
CA GLY A 47 -6.97 2.60 -10.81
C GLY A 47 -7.12 3.73 -9.78
N GLY A 48 -6.78 3.45 -8.52
CA GLY A 48 -6.86 4.45 -7.44
C GLY A 48 -8.28 4.65 -6.93
N GLN A 49 -8.90 3.57 -6.43
CA GLN A 49 -10.32 3.59 -6.04
C GLN A 49 -10.61 4.37 -4.75
N SER A 50 -9.62 4.50 -3.86
CA SER A 50 -9.80 5.20 -2.57
C SER A 50 -9.85 6.71 -2.74
N ASN A 51 -8.83 7.28 -3.40
CA ASN A 51 -8.73 8.71 -3.69
C ASN A 51 -8.67 8.93 -5.21
N PRO A 52 -9.62 9.66 -5.80
CA PRO A 52 -9.61 9.94 -7.24
C PRO A 52 -8.29 10.58 -7.67
N THR A 53 -7.67 9.97 -8.67
CA THR A 53 -6.34 10.35 -9.17
C THR A 53 -6.44 10.71 -10.66
N TYR A 54 -5.80 11.81 -11.05
CA TYR A 54 -5.89 12.36 -12.40
C TYR A 54 -4.50 12.65 -12.97
N ARG A 55 -4.36 12.42 -14.27
CA ARG A 55 -3.23 12.92 -15.05
C ARG A 55 -3.56 14.31 -15.56
N LEU A 56 -2.67 15.25 -15.30
CA LEU A 56 -2.71 16.60 -15.82
C LEU A 56 -1.60 16.72 -16.87
N LYS A 57 -1.96 16.71 -18.15
CA LYS A 57 -0.99 16.78 -19.24
C LYS A 57 -0.87 18.20 -19.76
N THR A 58 0.36 18.72 -19.79
CA THR A 58 0.72 20.00 -20.44
C THR A 58 1.71 19.75 -21.58
N PRO A 59 2.01 20.74 -22.44
CA PRO A 59 2.95 20.57 -23.53
C PRO A 59 4.36 20.14 -23.11
N GLY A 60 4.82 20.57 -21.94
CA GLY A 60 6.20 20.31 -21.47
C GLY A 60 6.29 19.19 -20.44
N LYS A 61 5.22 18.88 -19.69
CA LYS A 61 5.26 17.96 -18.55
C LYS A 61 3.89 17.38 -18.25
N SER A 62 3.87 16.20 -17.63
CA SER A 62 2.67 15.64 -17.01
C SER A 62 2.79 15.67 -15.51
N TYR A 63 1.68 15.93 -14.83
CA TYR A 63 1.55 15.91 -13.38
C TYR A 63 0.47 14.92 -12.97
N VAL A 64 0.47 14.53 -11.71
CA VAL A 64 -0.60 13.75 -11.08
C VAL A 64 -1.28 14.59 -10.02
N LEU A 65 -2.60 14.68 -10.08
CA LEU A 65 -3.43 15.25 -9.03
C LEU A 65 -4.13 14.11 -8.30
N ARG A 66 -4.04 14.09 -6.98
CA ARG A 66 -4.79 13.18 -6.11
C ARG A 66 -5.65 13.98 -5.15
N ARG A 67 -6.96 13.72 -5.10
CA ARG A 67 -7.92 14.50 -4.32
C ARG A 67 -8.78 13.62 -3.43
N LYS A 68 -9.36 14.22 -2.38
CA LYS A 68 -10.44 13.58 -1.62
C LYS A 68 -11.64 13.34 -2.53
N PRO A 69 -12.35 12.21 -2.36
CA PRO A 69 -13.63 12.02 -3.07
C PRO A 69 -14.60 13.16 -2.76
N PRO A 70 -15.48 13.51 -3.71
CA PRO A 70 -16.54 14.47 -3.44
C PRO A 70 -17.58 13.89 -2.47
N GLY A 71 -18.24 14.75 -1.69
CA GLY A 71 -19.29 14.37 -0.76
C GLY A 71 -18.85 14.24 0.70
N ALA A 72 -19.74 13.73 1.56
CA ALA A 72 -19.47 13.54 2.98
C ALA A 72 -18.57 12.33 3.21
N LEU A 73 -17.44 12.55 3.87
CA LEU A 73 -16.44 11.52 4.14
C LEU A 73 -16.43 11.13 5.62
N LEU A 74 -16.11 9.88 5.91
CA LEU A 74 -15.87 9.44 7.28
C LEU A 74 -14.61 10.13 7.83
N LYS A 75 -14.65 10.55 9.08
CA LYS A 75 -13.54 11.22 9.76
C LYS A 75 -12.27 10.36 9.69
N GLY A 76 -11.20 10.91 9.13
CA GLY A 76 -9.90 10.23 9.01
C GLY A 76 -9.75 9.31 7.80
N ALA A 77 -10.80 9.12 6.99
CA ALA A 77 -10.67 8.47 5.68
C ALA A 77 -10.21 9.49 4.62
N HIS A 78 -9.53 8.98 3.58
CA HIS A 78 -9.14 9.81 2.43
C HIS A 78 -8.26 11.03 2.78
N ALA A 79 -7.28 10.83 3.67
CA ALA A 79 -6.43 11.90 4.21
C ALA A 79 -5.28 12.26 3.25
N VAL A 80 -5.61 12.92 2.11
CA VAL A 80 -4.62 13.32 1.10
C VAL A 80 -3.52 14.25 1.68
N GLU A 81 -3.85 15.01 2.72
CA GLU A 81 -2.89 15.84 3.46
C GLU A 81 -1.83 15.00 4.20
N ARG A 82 -2.19 13.80 4.66
CA ARG A 82 -1.24 12.87 5.26
C ARG A 82 -0.35 12.23 4.21
N GLU A 83 -0.94 11.85 3.07
CA GLU A 83 -0.18 11.32 1.93
C GLU A 83 0.84 12.36 1.43
N ALA A 84 0.43 13.61 1.19
CA ALA A 84 1.34 14.68 0.79
C ALA A 84 2.46 14.88 1.83
N LYS A 85 2.13 14.89 3.14
CA LYS A 85 3.10 15.09 4.22
C LYS A 85 4.18 14.01 4.23
N VAL A 86 3.80 12.73 4.09
CA VAL A 86 4.79 11.63 4.09
C VAL A 86 5.67 11.65 2.84
N LEU A 87 5.10 11.96 1.67
CA LEU A 87 5.86 12.10 0.43
C LEU A 87 6.94 13.19 0.55
N VAL A 88 6.58 14.38 1.04
CA VAL A 88 7.53 15.49 1.25
C VAL A 88 8.62 15.10 2.24
N GLY A 89 8.30 14.45 3.35
CA GLY A 89 9.30 14.00 4.32
C GLY A 89 10.23 12.92 3.76
N LEU A 90 9.70 11.96 3.01
CA LEU A 90 10.50 10.89 2.41
C LEU A 90 11.41 11.38 1.28
N GLU A 91 10.97 12.37 0.51
CA GLU A 91 11.81 13.01 -0.49
C GLU A 91 13.05 13.66 0.14
N GLN A 92 12.92 14.32 1.30
CA GLN A 92 14.05 14.88 2.06
C GLN A 92 15.07 13.81 2.48
N ALA A 93 14.62 12.56 2.69
CA ALA A 93 15.48 11.41 2.95
C ALA A 93 16.04 10.74 1.68
N ASN A 94 15.84 11.31 0.50
CA ASN A 94 16.16 10.71 -0.80
C ASN A 94 15.53 9.33 -1.00
N PHE A 95 14.37 9.07 -0.38
CA PHE A 95 13.60 7.87 -0.62
C PHE A 95 12.83 8.01 -1.95
N PRO A 96 12.69 6.93 -2.76
CA PRO A 96 12.03 7.01 -4.05
C PRO A 96 10.50 7.24 -3.91
N VAL A 97 10.10 8.48 -4.03
CA VAL A 97 8.72 8.96 -4.08
C VAL A 97 8.56 10.02 -5.17
N ALA A 98 7.34 10.28 -5.58
CA ALA A 98 7.05 11.40 -6.48
C ALA A 98 7.22 12.73 -5.74
N HIS A 99 7.85 13.71 -6.39
CA HIS A 99 7.95 15.08 -5.88
C HIS A 99 6.56 15.70 -5.74
N VAL A 100 6.26 16.30 -4.59
CA VAL A 100 4.99 17.00 -4.33
C VAL A 100 5.19 18.50 -4.53
N TYR A 101 4.51 19.07 -5.52
CA TYR A 101 4.57 20.52 -5.82
C TYR A 101 3.79 21.34 -4.82
N GLY A 102 2.65 20.85 -4.36
CA GLY A 102 1.82 21.56 -3.40
C GLY A 102 0.58 20.80 -2.96
N LEU A 103 0.10 21.16 -1.78
CA LEU A 103 -1.13 20.68 -1.17
C LEU A 103 -2.13 21.84 -1.10
N CYS A 104 -3.33 21.66 -1.60
CA CYS A 104 -4.43 22.59 -1.48
C CYS A 104 -5.45 22.07 -0.46
N THR A 105 -5.69 22.85 0.59
CA THR A 105 -6.71 22.59 1.62
C THR A 105 -7.92 23.51 1.51
N ASP A 106 -8.02 24.27 0.41
CA ASP A 106 -9.17 25.13 0.13
C ASP A 106 -10.17 24.42 -0.80
N ASN A 107 -11.36 24.15 -0.27
CA ASN A 107 -12.43 23.54 -1.07
C ASN A 107 -12.96 24.46 -2.18
N ALA A 108 -12.70 25.78 -2.12
CA ALA A 108 -13.19 26.72 -3.12
C ALA A 108 -12.54 26.49 -4.50
N VAL A 109 -11.36 25.87 -4.56
CA VAL A 109 -10.62 25.68 -5.82
C VAL A 109 -11.29 24.61 -6.68
N ILE A 110 -11.39 23.36 -6.20
CA ILE A 110 -11.98 22.24 -6.96
C ILE A 110 -13.00 21.41 -6.16
N GLY A 111 -13.56 21.96 -5.10
CA GLY A 111 -14.59 21.31 -4.31
C GLY A 111 -14.08 20.31 -3.27
N SER A 112 -12.79 20.04 -3.19
CA SER A 112 -12.16 19.15 -2.19
C SER A 112 -10.67 19.38 -2.10
N TRP A 113 -10.05 18.95 -0.99
CA TRP A 113 -8.60 18.99 -0.82
C TRP A 113 -7.89 18.08 -1.82
N PHE A 114 -6.72 18.52 -2.28
CA PHE A 114 -5.91 17.78 -3.24
C PHE A 114 -4.43 18.13 -3.08
N TYR A 115 -3.58 17.28 -3.64
CA TYR A 115 -2.18 17.62 -3.89
C TYR A 115 -1.79 17.30 -5.32
N VAL A 116 -0.76 18.01 -5.81
CA VAL A 116 -0.19 17.81 -7.13
C VAL A 116 1.25 17.31 -6.97
N MET A 117 1.57 16.26 -7.72
CA MET A 117 2.89 15.64 -7.70
C MET A 117 3.39 15.33 -9.11
N ASP A 118 4.65 14.92 -9.20
CA ASP A 118 5.25 14.43 -10.45
C ASP A 118 4.49 13.22 -11.01
N MET A 119 4.39 13.18 -12.34
CA MET A 119 4.06 11.96 -13.07
C MET A 119 5.34 11.15 -13.26
N VAL A 120 5.54 10.13 -12.43
CA VAL A 120 6.67 9.20 -12.57
C VAL A 120 6.31 8.17 -13.64
N GLU A 121 7.13 8.08 -14.68
CA GLU A 121 6.95 7.09 -15.77
C GLU A 121 7.87 5.90 -15.56
N GLY A 122 7.34 4.68 -15.74
CA GLY A 122 8.10 3.45 -15.55
C GLY A 122 7.23 2.20 -15.68
N ARG A 123 7.76 1.07 -15.22
CA ARG A 123 7.08 -0.23 -15.23
C ARG A 123 6.42 -0.50 -13.88
N ILE A 124 5.19 -0.98 -13.91
CA ILE A 124 4.48 -1.51 -12.74
C ILE A 124 4.24 -3.01 -12.99
N PHE A 125 4.55 -3.84 -12.00
CA PHE A 125 4.36 -5.29 -12.08
C PHE A 125 3.16 -5.71 -11.23
N TRP A 126 2.08 -6.09 -11.87
CA TRP A 126 0.84 -6.53 -11.21
C TRP A 126 0.88 -7.98 -10.76
N ASP A 127 1.72 -8.79 -11.42
CA ASP A 127 1.95 -10.21 -11.10
C ASP A 127 3.28 -10.34 -10.34
N ALA A 128 3.23 -10.92 -9.14
CA ALA A 128 4.41 -11.10 -8.29
C ALA A 128 5.49 -12.01 -8.92
N THR A 129 5.14 -12.82 -9.93
CA THR A 129 6.13 -13.61 -10.69
C THR A 129 6.94 -12.78 -11.67
N VAL A 130 6.57 -11.52 -11.88
CA VAL A 130 7.24 -10.56 -12.78
C VAL A 130 7.47 -11.18 -14.16
N PRO A 131 6.42 -11.50 -14.90
CA PRO A 131 6.54 -12.10 -16.23
C PRO A 131 7.17 -11.12 -17.23
N GLY A 132 7.77 -11.67 -18.30
CA GLY A 132 8.32 -10.86 -19.40
C GLY A 132 9.73 -10.31 -19.16
N VAL A 133 10.37 -10.62 -18.01
CA VAL A 133 11.77 -10.26 -17.72
C VAL A 133 12.65 -11.50 -17.61
N SER A 134 13.96 -11.33 -17.75
CA SER A 134 14.93 -12.41 -17.57
C SER A 134 15.00 -12.86 -16.10
N ARG A 135 15.52 -14.07 -15.88
CA ARG A 135 15.74 -14.62 -14.54
C ARG A 135 16.62 -13.71 -13.67
N SER A 136 17.71 -13.18 -14.23
CA SER A 136 18.62 -12.28 -13.53
C SER A 136 17.99 -10.92 -13.23
N GLU A 137 17.21 -10.38 -14.17
CA GLU A 137 16.50 -9.12 -13.96
C GLU A 137 15.43 -9.26 -12.86
N ARG A 138 14.72 -10.39 -12.83
CA ARG A 138 13.72 -10.67 -11.78
C ARG A 138 14.37 -10.73 -10.40
N ALA A 139 15.49 -11.43 -10.25
CA ALA A 139 16.24 -11.44 -8.99
C ALA A 139 16.63 -10.01 -8.55
N ALA A 140 17.09 -9.18 -9.48
CA ALA A 140 17.49 -7.81 -9.21
C ALA A 140 16.27 -6.89 -8.88
N ILE A 141 15.09 -7.15 -9.44
CA ILE A 141 13.83 -6.45 -9.08
C ILE A 141 13.46 -6.75 -7.62
N PHE A 142 13.50 -8.03 -7.20
CA PHE A 142 13.24 -8.40 -5.81
C PHE A 142 14.28 -7.81 -4.85
N ASP A 143 15.55 -7.78 -5.27
CA ASP A 143 16.62 -7.13 -4.51
C ASP A 143 16.39 -5.63 -4.34
N ALA A 144 16.00 -4.93 -5.41
CA ALA A 144 15.66 -3.50 -5.37
C ALA A 144 14.44 -3.20 -4.48
N MET A 145 13.40 -4.06 -4.51
CA MET A 145 12.25 -3.95 -3.63
C MET A 145 12.65 -4.12 -2.16
N ASN A 146 13.47 -5.13 -1.84
CA ASN A 146 14.02 -5.35 -0.51
C ASN A 146 14.87 -4.16 -0.02
N ALA A 147 15.71 -3.61 -0.90
CA ALA A 147 16.55 -2.45 -0.59
C ALA A 147 15.70 -1.20 -0.32
N ALA A 148 14.64 -0.97 -1.09
CA ALA A 148 13.73 0.15 -0.86
C ALA A 148 13.00 0.01 0.49
N MET A 149 12.55 -1.20 0.87
CA MET A 149 11.96 -1.45 2.18
C MET A 149 12.96 -1.15 3.31
N ALA A 150 14.18 -1.64 3.20
CA ALA A 150 15.23 -1.39 4.19
C ALA A 150 15.57 0.11 4.30
N GLN A 151 15.62 0.83 3.18
CA GLN A 151 15.81 2.27 3.15
C GLN A 151 14.67 3.01 3.85
N LEU A 152 13.40 2.63 3.60
CA LEU A 152 12.24 3.21 4.26
C LEU A 152 12.35 3.10 5.78
N HIS A 153 12.67 1.89 6.26
CA HIS A 153 12.77 1.62 7.70
C HIS A 153 14.01 2.24 8.36
N GLY A 154 14.99 2.69 7.57
CA GLY A 154 16.17 3.44 8.02
C GLY A 154 15.99 4.95 8.07
N VAL A 155 14.85 5.49 7.60
CA VAL A 155 14.60 6.93 7.61
C VAL A 155 14.43 7.44 9.05
N ASP A 156 15.19 8.44 9.43
CA ASP A 156 14.93 9.20 10.66
C ASP A 156 13.68 10.07 10.45
N TYR A 157 12.55 9.52 10.87
CA TYR A 157 11.24 10.17 10.71
C TYR A 157 11.13 11.49 11.49
N GLN A 158 11.94 11.69 12.52
CA GLN A 158 11.99 12.95 13.26
C GLN A 158 12.72 14.04 12.47
N ALA A 159 13.87 13.70 11.89
CA ALA A 159 14.67 14.62 11.10
C ALA A 159 13.95 15.13 9.84
N VAL A 160 13.05 14.30 9.26
CA VAL A 160 12.25 14.68 8.08
C VAL A 160 10.84 15.21 8.42
N GLY A 161 10.60 15.64 9.65
CA GLY A 161 9.37 16.32 10.08
C GLY A 161 8.15 15.39 10.19
N LEU A 162 8.35 14.08 10.38
CA LEU A 162 7.29 13.08 10.52
C LEU A 162 7.11 12.56 11.97
N GLY A 163 7.64 13.26 12.96
CA GLY A 163 7.55 12.86 14.38
C GLY A 163 6.11 12.73 14.90
N ASP A 164 5.17 13.49 14.35
CA ASP A 164 3.73 13.46 14.67
C ASP A 164 2.89 12.63 13.66
N TYR A 165 3.54 11.94 12.71
CA TYR A 165 2.85 11.20 11.65
C TYR A 165 2.07 9.99 12.13
N GLY A 166 2.37 9.48 13.32
CA GLY A 166 1.70 8.37 13.99
C GLY A 166 1.97 8.35 15.48
N ARG A 167 1.60 7.28 16.13
CA ARG A 167 1.87 7.06 17.55
C ARG A 167 2.99 6.03 17.69
N PRO A 168 4.17 6.38 18.22
CA PRO A 168 5.22 5.43 18.53
C PRO A 168 4.76 4.41 19.59
N GLY A 169 5.39 3.23 19.60
CA GLY A 169 5.16 2.17 20.58
C GLY A 169 3.80 1.48 20.47
N ASN A 170 3.67 0.34 21.12
CA ASN A 170 2.45 -0.47 21.22
C ASN A 170 1.73 -0.68 19.88
N TYR A 171 2.49 -0.87 18.80
CA TYR A 171 1.92 -0.96 17.46
C TYR A 171 0.99 -2.17 17.32
N PHE A 172 1.46 -3.35 17.76
CA PHE A 172 0.70 -4.59 17.62
C PHE A 172 -0.59 -4.56 18.44
N GLU A 173 -0.53 -4.13 19.72
CA GLU A 173 -1.72 -4.04 20.58
C GLU A 173 -2.81 -3.18 19.92
N ARG A 174 -2.43 -1.99 19.44
CA ARG A 174 -3.38 -1.06 18.80
C ARG A 174 -3.97 -1.62 17.52
N GLN A 175 -3.14 -2.25 16.67
CA GLN A 175 -3.60 -2.80 15.40
C GLN A 175 -4.47 -4.06 15.60
N ILE A 176 -4.07 -4.96 16.49
CA ILE A 176 -4.86 -6.15 16.83
C ILE A 176 -6.21 -5.73 17.41
N ALA A 177 -6.23 -4.80 18.38
CA ALA A 177 -7.47 -4.31 18.95
C ALA A 177 -8.39 -3.63 17.91
N ARG A 178 -7.82 -2.84 16.98
CA ARG A 178 -8.56 -2.18 15.89
C ARG A 178 -9.22 -3.20 14.97
N TRP A 179 -8.43 -4.15 14.46
CA TRP A 179 -8.92 -5.10 13.47
C TRP A 179 -9.85 -6.17 14.09
N SER A 180 -9.61 -6.57 15.34
CA SER A 180 -10.52 -7.42 16.11
C SER A 180 -11.88 -6.74 16.31
N ARG A 181 -11.88 -5.47 16.70
CA ARG A 181 -13.13 -4.71 16.86
C ARG A 181 -13.88 -4.61 15.53
N GLN A 182 -13.20 -4.20 14.45
CA GLN A 182 -13.83 -4.10 13.12
C GLN A 182 -14.46 -5.42 12.70
N TYR A 183 -13.77 -6.54 12.93
CA TYR A 183 -14.27 -7.88 12.63
C TYR A 183 -15.48 -8.26 13.50
N CYS A 184 -15.41 -7.99 14.82
CA CYS A 184 -16.49 -8.33 15.74
C CYS A 184 -17.74 -7.47 15.58
N ASP A 185 -17.58 -6.19 15.23
CA ASP A 185 -18.67 -5.23 15.08
C ASP A 185 -19.49 -5.45 13.80
N ASP A 186 -18.91 -6.06 12.76
CA ASP A 186 -19.61 -6.37 11.50
C ASP A 186 -20.35 -7.71 11.60
N THR A 187 -21.48 -7.72 12.30
CA THR A 187 -22.30 -8.92 12.54
C THR A 187 -22.93 -9.51 11.29
N ASP A 188 -23.19 -8.68 10.26
CA ASP A 188 -23.76 -9.15 8.99
C ASP A 188 -22.80 -10.08 8.24
N ALA A 189 -21.51 -9.84 8.35
CA ALA A 189 -20.48 -10.66 7.72
C ALA A 189 -20.27 -12.02 8.42
N GLY A 190 -20.82 -12.19 9.65
CA GLY A 190 -20.73 -13.42 10.45
C GLY A 190 -19.37 -13.61 11.10
N ARG A 191 -19.17 -14.80 11.72
CA ARG A 191 -17.95 -15.16 12.44
C ARG A 191 -17.29 -16.39 11.82
N ASP A 192 -15.99 -16.52 12.01
CA ASP A 192 -15.18 -17.67 11.58
C ASP A 192 -14.33 -18.19 12.77
N PRO A 193 -14.29 -19.49 13.05
CA PRO A 193 -13.56 -20.05 14.19
C PRO A 193 -12.06 -19.76 14.17
N ASN A 194 -11.43 -19.66 13.00
CA ASN A 194 -9.99 -19.36 12.89
C ASN A 194 -9.71 -17.90 13.28
N MET A 195 -10.60 -16.97 12.87
CA MET A 195 -10.48 -15.57 13.28
C MET A 195 -10.71 -15.41 14.79
N ASP A 196 -11.65 -16.14 15.36
CA ASP A 196 -11.90 -16.11 16.81
C ASP A 196 -10.69 -16.60 17.61
N ARG A 197 -10.04 -17.67 17.15
CA ARG A 197 -8.77 -18.15 17.73
C ARG A 197 -7.65 -17.11 17.60
N LEU A 198 -7.51 -16.47 16.44
CA LEU A 198 -6.50 -15.44 16.21
C LEU A 198 -6.71 -14.21 17.11
N ILE A 199 -7.96 -13.78 17.31
CA ILE A 199 -8.31 -12.67 18.22
C ILE A 199 -7.91 -12.99 19.67
N ALA A 200 -8.01 -14.24 20.08
CA ALA A 200 -7.57 -14.66 21.41
C ALA A 200 -6.05 -14.83 21.49
N TRP A 201 -5.43 -15.43 20.48
CA TRP A 201 -4.01 -15.79 20.47
C TRP A 201 -3.08 -14.59 20.27
N LEU A 202 -3.36 -13.72 19.31
CA LEU A 202 -2.46 -12.62 18.94
C LEU A 202 -2.10 -11.70 20.11
N PRO A 203 -3.05 -11.19 20.94
CA PRO A 203 -2.71 -10.31 22.05
C PRO A 203 -1.83 -10.97 23.11
N ALA A 204 -1.99 -12.30 23.32
CA ALA A 204 -1.25 -13.07 24.32
C ALA A 204 0.17 -13.42 23.87
N ASN A 205 0.50 -13.26 22.60
CA ASN A 205 1.78 -13.66 22.00
C ASN A 205 2.54 -12.51 21.34
N ILE A 206 2.19 -11.26 21.64
CA ILE A 206 2.96 -10.10 21.16
C ILE A 206 4.39 -10.23 21.67
N PRO A 207 5.40 -10.13 20.77
CA PRO A 207 6.81 -10.27 21.15
C PRO A 207 7.20 -9.25 22.22
N ALA A 208 7.79 -9.72 23.31
CA ALA A 208 8.29 -8.85 24.36
C ALA A 208 9.53 -8.07 23.90
N ASN A 209 9.67 -6.82 24.34
CA ASN A 209 10.83 -5.94 24.07
C ASN A 209 11.05 -5.67 22.56
N ASP A 210 9.97 -5.63 21.78
CA ASP A 210 10.01 -5.38 20.33
C ASP A 210 9.20 -4.11 20.00
N ASP A 211 9.64 -2.98 20.52
CA ASP A 211 9.00 -1.65 20.36
C ASP A 211 9.66 -0.79 19.26
N ALA A 212 10.30 -1.41 18.27
CA ALA A 212 10.89 -0.66 17.17
C ALA A 212 9.81 0.17 16.43
N THR A 213 10.14 1.43 16.20
CA THR A 213 9.25 2.37 15.49
C THR A 213 9.96 2.97 14.29
N THR A 214 9.31 2.93 13.15
CA THR A 214 9.77 3.54 11.89
C THR A 214 8.58 4.03 11.08
N ILE A 215 8.83 4.67 9.94
CA ILE A 215 7.79 4.88 8.93
C ILE A 215 7.47 3.53 8.32
N THR A 216 6.21 3.12 8.39
CA THR A 216 5.69 1.93 7.71
C THR A 216 4.77 2.33 6.57
N HIS A 217 4.86 1.60 5.46
CA HIS A 217 3.97 1.81 4.32
C HIS A 217 2.59 1.21 4.57
N GLY A 218 2.54 0.02 5.12
CA GLY A 218 1.31 -0.70 5.44
C GLY A 218 0.66 -1.46 4.28
N ASP A 219 1.09 -1.24 3.03
CA ASP A 219 0.71 -1.97 1.81
C ASP A 219 1.89 -2.06 0.83
N PHE A 220 3.08 -2.40 1.31
CA PHE A 220 4.31 -2.43 0.52
C PHE A 220 4.35 -3.66 -0.38
N ARG A 221 3.90 -3.52 -1.62
CA ARG A 221 3.81 -4.58 -2.63
C ARG A 221 4.43 -4.14 -3.93
N ILE A 222 4.78 -5.12 -4.78
CA ILE A 222 5.44 -4.86 -6.06
C ILE A 222 4.57 -4.03 -7.02
N ASP A 223 3.25 -4.18 -6.97
CA ASP A 223 2.28 -3.43 -7.76
C ASP A 223 2.06 -1.99 -7.26
N ASN A 224 2.56 -1.66 -6.06
CA ASN A 224 2.65 -0.29 -5.53
C ASN A 224 4.02 0.35 -5.79
N MET A 225 4.77 -0.11 -6.80
CA MET A 225 6.08 0.44 -7.16
C MET A 225 6.19 0.73 -8.63
N ILE A 226 6.81 1.86 -8.96
CA ILE A 226 7.23 2.18 -10.32
C ILE A 226 8.71 1.86 -10.44
N PHE A 227 9.04 0.94 -11.33
CA PHE A 227 10.41 0.60 -11.68
C PHE A 227 10.87 1.35 -12.93
N HIS A 228 12.17 1.58 -13.03
CA HIS A 228 12.77 2.18 -14.20
C HIS A 228 12.42 1.36 -15.48
N PRO A 229 12.24 2.03 -16.65
CA PRO A 229 11.82 1.34 -17.88
C PRO A 229 12.71 0.17 -18.29
N THR A 230 14.02 0.23 -18.01
CA THR A 230 15.01 -0.76 -18.48
C THR A 230 15.97 -1.27 -17.39
N GLN A 231 15.85 -0.77 -16.15
CA GLN A 231 16.72 -1.16 -15.03
C GLN A 231 15.89 -1.71 -13.86
N PRO A 232 16.42 -2.62 -13.04
CA PRO A 232 15.75 -3.12 -11.85
C PRO A 232 15.90 -2.13 -10.68
N ARG A 233 15.45 -0.88 -10.87
CA ARG A 233 15.55 0.21 -9.90
C ARG A 233 14.18 0.81 -9.64
N VAL A 234 13.81 0.93 -8.37
CA VAL A 234 12.58 1.60 -7.94
C VAL A 234 12.72 3.10 -8.16
N LEU A 235 11.77 3.70 -8.87
CA LEU A 235 11.68 5.14 -9.11
C LEU A 235 10.72 5.83 -8.16
N ALA A 236 9.63 5.14 -7.81
CA ALA A 236 8.67 5.63 -6.82
C ALA A 236 7.93 4.48 -6.15
N VAL A 237 7.68 4.62 -4.85
CA VAL A 237 6.72 3.82 -4.10
C VAL A 237 5.42 4.61 -4.02
N LEU A 238 4.30 3.94 -4.29
CA LEU A 238 2.96 4.53 -4.44
C LEU A 238 2.06 4.11 -3.28
N ASP A 239 0.93 4.80 -3.14
CA ASP A 239 -0.21 4.45 -2.28
C ASP A 239 0.08 4.46 -0.77
N TRP A 240 0.39 5.65 -0.27
CA TRP A 240 0.76 5.92 1.12
C TRP A 240 -0.43 6.08 2.08
N GLU A 241 -1.65 5.76 1.66
CA GLU A 241 -2.88 5.99 2.46
C GLU A 241 -2.91 5.21 3.79
N LEU A 242 -2.23 4.04 3.86
CA LEU A 242 -2.14 3.19 5.05
C LEU A 242 -0.88 3.45 5.89
N SER A 243 -0.02 4.36 5.44
CA SER A 243 1.25 4.62 6.10
C SER A 243 1.10 5.28 7.47
N THR A 244 2.03 4.98 8.35
CA THR A 244 2.04 5.48 9.73
C THR A 244 3.42 5.28 10.37
N LEU A 245 3.60 5.76 11.61
CA LEU A 245 4.66 5.25 12.47
C LEU A 245 4.22 3.89 13.01
N GLY A 246 5.01 2.85 12.71
CA GLY A 246 4.67 1.47 13.00
C GLY A 246 5.91 0.59 13.19
N HIS A 247 5.68 -0.71 13.27
CA HIS A 247 6.73 -1.68 13.54
C HIS A 247 7.36 -2.19 12.22
N PRO A 248 8.68 -2.07 12.02
CA PRO A 248 9.34 -2.46 10.75
C PRO A 248 9.18 -3.94 10.41
N GLY A 249 9.19 -4.83 11.42
CA GLY A 249 8.96 -6.26 11.21
C GLY A 249 7.55 -6.57 10.71
N ALA A 250 6.53 -5.81 11.15
CA ALA A 250 5.18 -5.95 10.65
C ALA A 250 5.08 -5.53 9.17
N ASP A 251 5.73 -4.42 8.79
CA ASP A 251 5.70 -3.93 7.40
C ASP A 251 6.50 -4.83 6.46
N PHE A 252 7.69 -5.29 6.90
CA PHE A 252 8.47 -6.28 6.16
C PHE A 252 7.70 -7.60 5.95
N ALA A 253 7.09 -8.14 7.01
CA ALA A 253 6.34 -9.38 6.91
C ALA A 253 5.09 -9.22 6.03
N TYR A 254 4.48 -8.03 5.97
CA TYR A 254 3.41 -7.76 5.01
C TYR A 254 3.89 -7.90 3.56
N ASN A 255 5.05 -7.35 3.22
CA ASN A 255 5.64 -7.54 1.90
C ASN A 255 6.00 -9.02 1.65
N ALA A 256 6.69 -9.65 2.60
CA ALA A 256 7.12 -11.04 2.48
C ALA A 256 5.94 -12.04 2.52
N MET A 257 4.74 -11.62 2.92
CA MET A 257 3.52 -12.44 2.88
C MET A 257 3.23 -13.00 1.47
N MET A 258 3.73 -12.33 0.41
CA MET A 258 3.62 -12.82 -0.97
C MET A 258 4.16 -14.25 -1.15
N TYR A 259 5.22 -14.66 -0.42
CA TYR A 259 5.79 -16.01 -0.52
C TYR A 259 4.82 -17.11 -0.06
N ARG A 260 3.92 -16.79 0.88
CA ARG A 260 2.97 -17.72 1.47
C ARG A 260 1.54 -17.53 0.95
N MET A 261 1.31 -16.49 0.15
CA MET A 261 0.01 -16.12 -0.37
C MET A 261 -0.29 -16.81 -1.69
N PRO A 262 -1.42 -17.54 -1.81
CA PRO A 262 -1.90 -18.05 -3.10
C PRO A 262 -2.22 -16.91 -4.07
N PRO A 263 -1.82 -17.03 -5.35
CA PRO A 263 -2.11 -16.01 -6.36
C PRO A 263 -3.60 -15.75 -6.58
N ALA A 264 -4.45 -16.71 -6.24
CA ALA A 264 -5.91 -16.56 -6.33
C ALA A 264 -6.50 -15.60 -5.28
N ILE A 265 -5.79 -15.34 -4.17
CA ILE A 265 -6.27 -14.48 -3.08
C ILE A 265 -5.80 -13.02 -3.31
N VAL A 266 -4.50 -12.86 -3.42
CA VAL A 266 -3.81 -11.60 -3.75
C VAL A 266 -2.55 -12.00 -4.53
N ALA A 267 -2.03 -11.16 -5.38
CA ALA A 267 -0.80 -11.43 -6.14
C ALA A 267 0.30 -12.04 -5.26
N GLY A 268 0.41 -13.36 -5.28
CA GLY A 268 1.29 -14.15 -4.42
C GLY A 268 2.11 -15.16 -5.20
N LEU A 269 3.07 -15.80 -4.52
CA LEU A 269 4.04 -16.75 -5.07
C LEU A 269 3.81 -18.18 -4.60
N ALA A 270 2.83 -18.44 -3.72
CA ALA A 270 2.57 -19.78 -3.23
C ALA A 270 2.26 -20.74 -4.40
N GLY A 271 3.00 -21.85 -4.47
CA GLY A 271 2.88 -22.83 -5.56
C GLY A 271 3.71 -22.53 -6.82
N ALA A 272 4.33 -21.33 -6.92
CA ALA A 272 5.26 -21.05 -8.03
C ALA A 272 6.63 -21.69 -7.80
N ASP A 273 7.27 -22.14 -8.89
CA ASP A 273 8.69 -22.54 -8.85
C ASP A 273 9.58 -21.29 -8.86
N ILE A 274 9.70 -20.66 -7.66
CA ILE A 274 10.46 -19.43 -7.49
C ILE A 274 11.95 -19.62 -7.84
N ALA A 275 12.51 -20.82 -7.63
CA ALA A 275 13.89 -21.13 -7.97
C ALA A 275 14.11 -21.11 -9.48
N ALA A 276 13.23 -21.75 -10.26
CA ALA A 276 13.28 -21.68 -11.72
C ALA A 276 13.08 -20.26 -12.24
N LEU A 277 12.22 -19.48 -11.61
CA LEU A 277 11.99 -18.07 -11.94
C LEU A 277 13.16 -17.16 -11.58
N GLY A 278 14.07 -17.59 -10.69
CA GLY A 278 15.18 -16.78 -10.18
C GLY A 278 14.74 -15.75 -9.12
N ILE A 279 13.58 -15.97 -8.49
CA ILE A 279 13.13 -15.21 -7.33
C ILE A 279 13.87 -15.72 -6.10
N PRO A 280 14.43 -14.87 -5.24
CA PRO A 280 15.08 -15.30 -4.00
C PRO A 280 14.12 -16.07 -3.10
N GLY A 281 14.59 -17.07 -2.37
CA GLY A 281 13.80 -17.77 -1.37
C GLY A 281 13.34 -16.84 -0.23
N GLU A 282 12.26 -17.18 0.46
CA GLU A 282 11.73 -16.39 1.59
C GLU A 282 12.82 -16.15 2.66
N ALA A 283 13.60 -17.18 3.00
CA ALA A 283 14.69 -17.09 3.96
C ALA A 283 15.80 -16.14 3.51
N ASP A 284 16.23 -16.23 2.24
CA ASP A 284 17.24 -15.36 1.65
C ASP A 284 16.78 -13.91 1.57
N TYR A 285 15.50 -13.71 1.22
CA TYR A 285 14.88 -12.39 1.19
C TYR A 285 14.83 -11.74 2.57
N CYS A 286 14.50 -12.52 3.62
CA CYS A 286 14.54 -12.08 5.01
C CYS A 286 15.96 -11.76 5.45
N ALA A 287 16.94 -12.63 5.14
CA ALA A 287 18.35 -12.43 5.49
C ALA A 287 18.92 -11.16 4.83
N ALA A 288 18.59 -10.90 3.56
CA ALA A 288 18.99 -9.69 2.85
C ALA A 288 18.46 -8.41 3.52
N TYR A 289 17.19 -8.41 3.94
CA TYR A 289 16.60 -7.31 4.69
C TYR A 289 17.29 -7.10 6.05
N CYS A 290 17.51 -8.18 6.81
CA CYS A 290 18.21 -8.12 8.08
C CYS A 290 19.62 -7.52 7.92
N ALA A 291 20.38 -7.97 6.92
CA ALA A 291 21.72 -7.46 6.64
C ALA A 291 21.70 -5.95 6.33
N ARG A 292 20.74 -5.48 5.52
CA ARG A 292 20.59 -4.05 5.15
C ARG A 292 20.19 -3.17 6.34
N THR A 293 19.43 -3.71 7.28
CA THR A 293 18.94 -2.97 8.45
C THR A 293 19.78 -3.15 9.70
N GLY A 294 20.92 -3.87 9.61
CA GLY A 294 21.81 -4.15 10.75
C GLY A 294 21.21 -5.09 11.81
N ARG A 295 20.19 -5.88 11.44
CA ARG A 295 19.54 -6.85 12.33
C ARG A 295 20.24 -8.20 12.22
N ALA A 296 20.52 -8.84 13.36
CA ALA A 296 21.09 -10.20 13.36
C ALA A 296 20.09 -11.23 12.83
N ALA A 297 18.81 -11.08 13.13
CA ALA A 297 17.71 -11.96 12.72
C ALA A 297 16.36 -11.28 12.94
N MET A 298 15.29 -12.00 12.59
CA MET A 298 13.90 -11.59 12.85
C MET A 298 13.19 -12.74 13.61
N PRO A 299 13.44 -12.91 14.91
CA PRO A 299 12.97 -14.09 15.65
C PRO A 299 11.45 -14.19 15.74
N ALA A 300 10.74 -13.06 15.73
CA ALA A 300 9.29 -13.02 15.78
C ALA A 300 8.61 -13.04 14.38
N TYR A 301 9.33 -13.43 13.34
CA TYR A 301 8.86 -13.36 11.95
C TYR A 301 7.53 -14.07 11.74
N ASP A 302 7.35 -15.28 12.29
CA ASP A 302 6.10 -16.01 12.11
C ASP A 302 4.92 -15.36 12.86
N PHE A 303 5.17 -14.68 13.99
CA PHE A 303 4.15 -13.84 14.63
C PHE A 303 3.74 -12.67 13.72
N TYR A 304 4.72 -11.97 13.11
CA TYR A 304 4.41 -10.87 12.17
C TYR A 304 3.64 -11.35 10.95
N MET A 305 3.93 -12.56 10.46
CA MET A 305 3.16 -13.21 9.40
C MET A 305 1.73 -13.49 9.84
N ALA A 306 1.53 -14.12 11.00
CA ALA A 306 0.21 -14.40 11.54
C ALA A 306 -0.63 -13.12 11.71
N PHE A 307 -0.02 -12.07 12.24
CA PHE A 307 -0.63 -10.76 12.38
C PHE A 307 -1.07 -10.16 11.02
N ASN A 308 -0.23 -10.24 10.00
CA ASN A 308 -0.56 -9.66 8.68
C ASN A 308 -1.65 -10.46 7.95
N PHE A 309 -1.62 -11.78 8.03
CA PHE A 309 -2.70 -12.62 7.49
C PHE A 309 -4.02 -12.35 8.20
N PHE A 310 -4.01 -12.22 9.54
CA PHE A 310 -5.18 -11.81 10.33
C PHE A 310 -5.70 -10.44 9.89
N ARG A 311 -4.82 -9.44 9.76
CA ARG A 311 -5.16 -8.09 9.32
C ARG A 311 -5.82 -8.11 7.93
N LEU A 312 -5.24 -8.85 6.98
CA LEU A 312 -5.79 -8.95 5.62
C LEU A 312 -7.15 -9.66 5.63
N ALA A 313 -7.31 -10.72 6.42
CA ALA A 313 -8.59 -11.41 6.59
C ALA A 313 -9.67 -10.48 7.20
N ALA A 314 -9.31 -9.66 8.19
CA ALA A 314 -10.22 -8.68 8.77
C ALA A 314 -10.63 -7.59 7.75
N ILE A 315 -9.72 -7.17 6.87
CA ILE A 315 -10.02 -6.23 5.76
C ILE A 315 -11.03 -6.88 4.80
N PHE A 316 -10.80 -8.11 4.37
CA PHE A 316 -11.69 -8.84 3.46
C PHE A 316 -13.05 -9.12 4.09
N HIS A 317 -13.08 -9.40 5.40
CA HIS A 317 -14.32 -9.54 6.16
C HIS A 317 -15.15 -8.24 6.14
N GLY A 318 -14.52 -7.10 6.32
CA GLY A 318 -15.19 -5.80 6.17
C GLY A 318 -15.70 -5.54 4.73
N ILE A 319 -15.00 -6.07 3.70
CA ILE A 319 -15.50 -6.04 2.31
C ILE A 319 -16.75 -6.92 2.19
N LYS A 320 -16.76 -8.13 2.79
CA LYS A 320 -17.92 -9.01 2.83
C LYS A 320 -19.15 -8.32 3.40
N GLY A 321 -19.02 -7.63 4.54
CA GLY A 321 -20.10 -6.86 5.14
C GLY A 321 -20.65 -5.78 4.19
N ARG A 322 -19.76 -5.04 3.51
CA ARG A 322 -20.18 -4.05 2.50
C ARG A 322 -20.88 -4.68 1.29
N VAL A 323 -20.45 -5.85 0.83
CA VAL A 323 -21.11 -6.58 -0.26
C VAL A 323 -22.52 -6.99 0.16
N ILE A 324 -22.70 -7.52 1.37
CA ILE A 324 -23.99 -7.92 1.91
C ILE A 324 -24.95 -6.73 2.00
N ARG A 325 -24.46 -5.57 2.46
CA ARG A 325 -25.24 -4.33 2.56
C ARG A 325 -25.42 -3.59 1.24
N GLY A 326 -24.86 -4.09 0.14
CA GLY A 326 -24.95 -3.42 -1.17
C GLY A 326 -24.16 -2.12 -1.29
N THR A 327 -23.20 -1.87 -0.41
CA THR A 327 -22.40 -0.63 -0.35
C THR A 327 -20.95 -0.83 -0.84
N ALA A 328 -20.61 -1.98 -1.40
CA ALA A 328 -19.30 -2.24 -1.98
C ALA A 328 -19.13 -1.51 -3.30
N SER A 329 -18.08 -0.70 -3.43
CA SER A 329 -17.78 0.11 -4.62
C SER A 329 -16.92 -0.61 -5.67
N SER A 330 -16.24 -1.73 -5.30
CA SER A 330 -15.32 -2.44 -6.18
C SER A 330 -15.97 -3.61 -6.90
N ALA A 331 -15.68 -3.75 -8.20
CA ALA A 331 -16.10 -4.91 -9.00
C ALA A 331 -15.49 -6.22 -8.46
N GLN A 332 -14.25 -6.17 -7.94
CA GLN A 332 -13.55 -7.32 -7.36
C GLN A 332 -14.00 -7.67 -5.93
N ALA A 333 -14.93 -6.93 -5.34
CA ALA A 333 -15.38 -7.19 -3.98
C ALA A 333 -15.94 -8.61 -3.78
N LYS A 334 -16.69 -9.11 -4.78
CA LYS A 334 -17.26 -10.47 -4.74
C LYS A 334 -16.18 -11.56 -4.80
N GLU A 335 -15.13 -11.35 -5.59
CA GLU A 335 -14.00 -12.28 -5.70
C GLU A 335 -13.24 -12.38 -4.38
N ARG A 336 -12.97 -11.22 -3.74
CA ARG A 336 -12.35 -11.17 -2.40
C ARG A 336 -13.18 -11.87 -1.33
N VAL A 337 -14.50 -11.79 -1.42
CA VAL A 337 -15.40 -12.52 -0.51
C VAL A 337 -15.34 -14.01 -0.74
N ALA A 338 -15.21 -14.47 -1.99
CA ALA A 338 -15.15 -15.90 -2.32
C ALA A 338 -13.90 -16.58 -1.74
N VAL A 339 -12.76 -15.90 -1.69
CA VAL A 339 -11.49 -16.44 -1.17
C VAL A 339 -11.30 -16.22 0.34
N LEU A 340 -12.20 -15.52 1.00
CA LEU A 340 -12.08 -15.18 2.42
C LEU A 340 -11.97 -16.38 3.35
N PRO A 341 -12.75 -17.50 3.20
CA PRO A 341 -12.60 -18.67 4.06
C PRO A 341 -11.20 -19.30 3.98
N GLU A 342 -10.63 -19.37 2.79
CA GLU A 342 -9.26 -19.87 2.59
C GLU A 342 -8.23 -18.95 3.26
N LEU A 343 -8.38 -17.62 3.10
CA LEU A 343 -7.50 -16.65 3.74
C LEU A 343 -7.55 -16.75 5.26
N MET A 344 -8.73 -16.93 5.87
CA MET A 344 -8.89 -17.11 7.32
C MET A 344 -8.21 -18.40 7.82
N ALA A 345 -8.32 -19.49 7.06
CA ALA A 345 -7.63 -20.74 7.36
C ALA A 345 -6.09 -20.57 7.26
N LEU A 346 -5.59 -19.90 6.22
CA LEU A 346 -4.17 -19.58 6.08
C LEU A 346 -3.67 -18.70 7.23
N ALA A 347 -4.45 -17.73 7.66
CA ALA A 347 -4.09 -16.87 8.80
C ALA A 347 -3.89 -17.69 10.08
N TRP A 348 -4.78 -18.63 10.38
CA TRP A 348 -4.60 -19.53 11.53
C TRP A 348 -3.38 -20.45 11.37
N GLN A 349 -3.13 -20.96 10.17
CA GLN A 349 -1.92 -21.77 9.89
C GLN A 349 -0.62 -21.01 10.18
N GLN A 350 -0.59 -19.67 9.96
CA GLN A 350 0.58 -18.88 10.33
C GLN A 350 0.75 -18.78 11.85
N ALA A 351 -0.35 -18.68 12.61
CA ALA A 351 -0.28 -18.71 14.08
C ALA A 351 0.22 -20.06 14.60
N VAL A 352 -0.21 -21.16 13.98
CA VAL A 352 0.31 -22.51 14.32
C VAL A 352 1.81 -22.61 14.07
N LYS A 353 2.34 -22.04 12.99
CA LYS A 353 3.79 -21.96 12.75
C LYS A 353 4.51 -21.11 13.80
N ALA A 354 3.84 -20.11 14.35
CA ALA A 354 4.35 -19.26 15.41
C ALA A 354 4.15 -19.85 16.82
N GLY A 355 3.61 -21.08 16.97
CA GLY A 355 3.47 -21.81 18.21
C GLY A 355 2.07 -21.76 18.85
N ALA A 356 1.01 -21.46 18.07
CA ALA A 356 -0.39 -21.50 18.53
C ALA A 356 -0.92 -22.93 18.75
#